data_acfdebe4b83edebd85c3039e152027af
#
_entry.id   acfdebe4b83edebd85c3039e152027af
#
_cell.length_a   1.000
_cell.length_b   1.000
_cell.length_c   1.000
_cell.angle_alpha   90.00
_cell.angle_beta   90.00
_cell.angle_gamma   90.00
#
_symmetry.space_group_name_H-M   'P 1'
#
loop_
_entity.id
_entity.type
_entity.pdbx_description
1 polymer ?
#
loop_
_entity_poly.entity_id
_entity_poly.type
_entity_poly.pdbx_seq_one_letter_code
_entity_poly.pdbx_strand_id
1 'polypeptide(L)'
;QASAESAERVVQTCSTFDCGGKCDIRAHVADGVVTQITTRPDSALDPQMPVMRACVRGRSYRKFVYHPDRLKYPMKRVGKRGEGKFERISWDEATTLIADNLQRITAKYGPESRFVHNNTATSGGTFSGDKMMRRLLNLTGGYLEYYHSVSMGNTAAATPYTYGTAASGNSLDTLADTKLVILWGHNPTETIFGHTNHYFQQMKQNGTRFIVVDPRYSDTVASLADEWIPLLPATDNALMDAMMYVIVSENLHDKAFIERYTQGFDEASMPEGVPANESLVAYLMGDKDGQVKTPEWAEKITRVPAQTIRQLARDYANTKPAALIQGWGPQRHNCGERTARGSTLLATLTGNVXXXRRDTAAAAIVNSRQARRCQTTRSKRASRS
;
A
#
# COMPACT_ATOMS: atom_id res chain seq x y z
N GLN A 1 42.83 38.30 -1.67
CA GLN A 1 42.31 37.40 -2.74
C GLN A 1 40.93 36.97 -2.31
N ALA A 2 39.91 37.56 -2.91
CA ALA A 2 38.53 37.11 -2.69
C ALA A 2 38.39 35.71 -3.31
N SER A 3 38.13 34.70 -2.49
CA SER A 3 37.78 33.38 -3.00
C SER A 3 36.50 33.56 -3.83
N ALA A 4 36.56 33.18 -5.12
CA ALA A 4 35.36 33.14 -5.91
C ALA A 4 34.36 32.23 -5.21
N GLU A 5 33.27 32.78 -4.71
CA GLU A 5 32.16 31.98 -4.19
C GLU A 5 31.69 31.07 -5.29
N SER A 6 31.81 29.77 -5.10
CA SER A 6 31.30 28.84 -6.10
C SER A 6 29.79 29.04 -6.24
N ALA A 7 29.32 29.21 -7.45
CA ALA A 7 27.89 29.42 -7.72
C ALA A 7 27.08 28.22 -7.20
N GLU A 8 26.14 28.48 -6.32
CA GLU A 8 25.23 27.45 -5.84
C GLU A 8 24.39 26.91 -7.00
N ARG A 9 24.34 25.60 -7.13
CA ARG A 9 23.51 24.92 -8.12
C ARG A 9 22.33 24.25 -7.41
N VAL A 10 21.12 24.49 -7.88
CA VAL A 10 19.91 23.85 -7.34
C VAL A 10 19.48 22.70 -8.26
N VAL A 11 19.46 21.49 -7.70
CA VAL A 11 19.11 20.27 -8.43
C VAL A 11 17.75 19.76 -7.94
N GLN A 12 16.80 19.68 -8.85
CA GLN A 12 15.48 19.11 -8.55
C GLN A 12 15.59 17.59 -8.53
N THR A 13 15.04 16.97 -7.49
CA THR A 13 15.07 15.52 -7.34
C THR A 13 13.90 15.09 -6.42
N CYS A 14 13.83 13.83 -6.07
CA CYS A 14 12.81 13.33 -5.15
C CYS A 14 13.43 12.67 -3.93
N SER A 15 12.69 12.68 -2.84
CA SER A 15 13.09 12.02 -1.59
C SER A 15 13.10 10.50 -1.79
N THR A 16 14.15 9.85 -1.29
CA THR A 16 14.30 8.40 -1.36
C THR A 16 14.01 7.70 -0.02
N PHE A 17 13.47 8.41 0.95
CA PHE A 17 13.04 7.79 2.21
C PHE A 17 11.93 6.76 1.96
N ASP A 18 11.98 5.68 2.71
CA ASP A 18 11.00 4.59 2.62
C ASP A 18 9.76 4.93 3.45
N CYS A 19 9.02 5.95 3.02
CA CYS A 19 7.82 6.40 3.71
C CYS A 19 6.61 6.58 2.76
N GLY A 20 6.79 6.28 1.47
CA GLY A 20 5.73 6.47 0.48
C GLY A 20 5.46 7.90 0.05
N GLY A 21 6.11 8.89 0.68
CA GLY A 21 5.86 10.31 0.41
C GLY A 21 6.28 10.79 -0.98
N LYS A 22 7.39 10.27 -1.47
CA LYS A 22 7.95 10.61 -2.82
C LYS A 22 7.98 12.11 -3.08
N CYS A 23 8.45 12.86 -2.08
CA CYS A 23 8.35 14.33 -2.11
C CYS A 23 9.32 14.93 -3.12
N ASP A 24 8.85 15.96 -3.82
CA ASP A 24 9.68 16.79 -4.70
C ASP A 24 10.57 17.67 -3.82
N ILE A 25 11.89 17.54 -3.99
CA ILE A 25 12.86 18.28 -3.21
C ILE A 25 13.88 18.97 -4.15
N ARG A 26 14.46 20.04 -3.63
CA ARG A 26 15.53 20.78 -4.29
C ARG A 26 16.78 20.67 -3.45
N ALA A 27 17.82 20.08 -4.01
CA ALA A 27 19.12 19.95 -3.39
C ALA A 27 19.98 21.15 -3.81
N HIS A 28 20.39 21.94 -2.85
CA HIS A 28 21.31 23.08 -3.06
C HIS A 28 22.72 22.54 -2.93
N VAL A 29 23.51 22.70 -3.97
CA VAL A 29 24.85 22.12 -4.06
C VAL A 29 25.89 23.24 -4.23
N ALA A 30 26.85 23.29 -3.35
CA ALA A 30 28.03 24.18 -3.46
C ALA A 30 29.28 23.32 -3.29
N ASP A 31 30.23 23.46 -4.20
CA ASP A 31 31.50 22.71 -4.19
C ASP A 31 31.31 21.19 -4.11
N GLY A 32 30.26 20.69 -4.78
CA GLY A 32 29.96 19.25 -4.80
C GLY A 32 29.29 18.71 -3.53
N VAL A 33 28.97 19.59 -2.59
CA VAL A 33 28.33 19.21 -1.31
C VAL A 33 26.90 19.73 -1.27
N VAL A 34 25.95 18.90 -0.84
CA VAL A 34 24.56 19.34 -0.61
C VAL A 34 24.53 20.14 0.68
N THR A 35 24.35 21.44 0.58
CA THR A 35 24.33 22.37 1.71
C THR A 35 22.96 22.50 2.34
N GLN A 36 21.89 22.38 1.52
CA GLN A 36 20.53 22.54 1.98
C GLN A 36 19.59 21.67 1.11
N ILE A 37 18.46 21.26 1.69
CA ILE A 37 17.37 20.63 0.96
C ILE A 37 16.10 21.45 1.25
N THR A 38 15.47 21.96 0.20
CA THR A 38 14.21 22.69 0.27
C THR A 38 13.13 21.94 -0.52
N THR A 39 11.90 22.40 -0.38
CA THR A 39 10.78 21.88 -1.16
C THR A 39 10.38 22.92 -2.20
N ARG A 40 9.65 22.49 -3.20
CA ARG A 40 9.15 23.40 -4.25
C ARG A 40 8.28 24.47 -3.60
N PRO A 41 8.46 25.75 -3.96
CA PRO A 41 7.60 26.82 -3.43
C PRO A 41 6.14 26.62 -3.81
N ASP A 42 5.25 26.94 -2.91
CA ASP A 42 3.80 26.81 -3.13
C ASP A 42 3.33 27.61 -4.34
N SER A 43 3.90 28.80 -4.52
CA SER A 43 3.55 29.69 -5.63
C SER A 43 3.87 29.08 -7.01
N ALA A 44 4.72 28.04 -7.03
CA ALA A 44 5.06 27.37 -8.28
C ALA A 44 4.17 26.13 -8.54
N LEU A 45 3.20 25.87 -7.65
CA LEU A 45 2.33 24.70 -7.79
C LEU A 45 1.03 25.09 -8.49
N ASP A 46 0.65 24.26 -9.45
CA ASP A 46 -0.68 24.32 -10.04
C ASP A 46 -1.70 23.94 -8.94
N PRO A 47 -2.75 24.72 -8.71
CA PRO A 47 -3.78 24.35 -7.73
C PRO A 47 -4.44 23.00 -8.00
N GLN A 48 -4.37 22.52 -9.25
CA GLN A 48 -4.90 21.22 -9.65
C GLN A 48 -3.94 20.08 -9.39
N MET A 49 -2.69 20.36 -9.04
CA MET A 49 -1.64 19.37 -8.88
C MET A 49 -1.38 19.01 -7.41
N PRO A 50 -1.04 17.76 -7.10
CA PRO A 50 -0.71 17.36 -5.73
C PRO A 50 0.45 18.15 -5.14
N VAL A 51 0.27 18.60 -3.89
CA VAL A 51 1.31 19.33 -3.15
C VAL A 51 2.28 18.30 -2.54
N MET A 52 3.43 18.10 -3.16
CA MET A 52 4.39 17.07 -2.78
C MET A 52 5.54 17.66 -1.93
N ARG A 53 5.17 18.25 -0.80
CA ARG A 53 6.14 18.87 0.12
C ARG A 53 6.89 17.83 0.93
N ALA A 54 8.17 18.06 1.14
CA ALA A 54 8.97 17.24 2.03
C ALA A 54 8.76 17.67 3.49
N CYS A 55 8.49 16.69 4.35
CA CYS A 55 8.46 16.89 5.79
C CYS A 55 9.90 17.08 6.33
N VAL A 56 10.04 17.20 7.65
CA VAL A 56 11.34 17.39 8.28
C VAL A 56 12.34 16.27 7.93
N ARG A 57 11.88 15.01 7.78
CA ARG A 57 12.77 13.91 7.38
C ARG A 57 13.38 14.14 6.01
N GLY A 58 12.57 14.48 5.02
CA GLY A 58 13.05 14.72 3.66
C GLY A 58 14.01 15.90 3.61
N ARG A 59 13.69 16.98 4.33
CA ARG A 59 14.53 18.19 4.34
C ARG A 59 15.84 17.98 5.10
N SER A 60 15.87 17.09 6.08
CA SER A 60 17.08 16.80 6.85
C SER A 60 17.95 15.68 6.24
N TYR A 61 17.58 15.14 5.06
CA TYR A 61 18.23 13.96 4.47
C TYR A 61 19.73 14.15 4.27
N ARG A 62 20.21 15.39 4.04
CA ARG A 62 21.65 15.64 3.92
C ARG A 62 22.45 15.23 5.17
N LYS A 63 21.83 15.31 6.37
CA LYS A 63 22.47 14.86 7.61
C LYS A 63 22.71 13.33 7.58
N PHE A 64 21.83 12.58 6.92
CA PHE A 64 22.02 11.15 6.71
C PHE A 64 23.14 10.88 5.69
N VAL A 65 23.17 11.64 4.59
CA VAL A 65 24.17 11.47 3.53
C VAL A 65 25.59 11.71 4.07
N TYR A 66 25.75 12.71 4.92
CA TYR A 66 27.05 13.12 5.45
C TYR A 66 27.29 12.66 6.89
N HIS A 67 26.52 11.69 7.37
CA HIS A 67 26.70 11.20 8.73
C HIS A 67 28.10 10.58 8.90
N PRO A 68 28.84 10.89 10.00
CA PRO A 68 30.20 10.36 10.15
C PRO A 68 30.25 8.83 10.18
N ASP A 69 29.23 8.17 10.69
CA ASP A 69 29.18 6.70 10.77
C ASP A 69 28.68 6.05 9.48
N ARG A 70 28.39 6.82 8.42
CA ARG A 70 27.96 6.25 7.16
C ARG A 70 29.04 5.37 6.55
N LEU A 71 28.67 4.18 6.09
CA LEU A 71 29.58 3.28 5.37
C LEU A 71 30.01 3.96 4.06
N LYS A 72 31.34 4.07 3.87
CA LYS A 72 31.94 4.76 2.71
C LYS A 72 32.70 3.80 1.79
N TYR A 73 32.99 2.62 2.29
CA TYR A 73 33.84 1.63 1.61
C TYR A 73 33.25 0.24 1.79
N PRO A 74 33.54 -0.71 0.88
CA PRO A 74 33.16 -2.09 1.13
C PRO A 74 33.91 -2.66 2.33
N MET A 75 33.21 -3.49 3.11
CA MET A 75 33.73 -4.08 4.34
C MET A 75 33.57 -5.60 4.28
N LYS A 76 34.59 -6.34 4.67
CA LYS A 76 34.60 -7.79 4.72
C LYS A 76 34.62 -8.23 6.18
N ARG A 77 33.76 -9.18 6.54
CA ARG A 77 33.77 -9.75 7.89
C ARG A 77 35.03 -10.59 8.12
N VAL A 78 35.70 -10.34 9.25
CA VAL A 78 36.95 -11.06 9.62
C VAL A 78 36.80 -11.89 10.89
N GLY A 79 35.72 -11.74 11.63
CA GLY A 79 35.41 -12.51 12.82
C GLY A 79 34.33 -13.54 12.60
N LYS A 80 33.96 -14.24 13.65
CA LYS A 80 32.82 -15.15 13.63
C LYS A 80 31.53 -14.35 13.39
N ARG A 81 30.52 -15.02 12.84
CA ARG A 81 29.21 -14.40 12.64
C ARG A 81 28.66 -13.92 13.99
N GLY A 82 28.26 -12.67 14.06
CA GLY A 82 27.76 -12.04 15.28
C GLY A 82 28.77 -11.21 16.06
N GLU A 83 30.08 -11.36 15.79
CA GLU A 83 31.11 -10.58 16.50
C GLU A 83 31.20 -9.12 16.05
N GLY A 84 30.65 -8.79 14.88
CA GLY A 84 30.67 -7.42 14.37
C GLY A 84 32.05 -6.92 13.93
N LYS A 85 33.00 -7.82 13.65
CA LYS A 85 34.34 -7.46 13.24
C LYS A 85 34.46 -7.41 11.71
N PHE A 86 34.87 -6.25 11.20
CA PHE A 86 34.98 -6.00 9.76
C PHE A 86 36.28 -5.28 9.45
N GLU A 87 36.83 -5.53 8.27
CA GLU A 87 37.98 -4.78 7.73
C GLU A 87 37.60 -4.16 6.39
N ARG A 88 38.19 -3.03 6.07
CA ARG A 88 38.00 -2.35 4.79
C ARG A 88 38.71 -3.16 3.71
N ILE A 89 37.99 -3.33 2.55
CA ILE A 89 38.58 -3.95 1.34
C ILE A 89 38.38 -3.01 0.14
N SER A 90 39.03 -3.33 -0.97
CA SER A 90 38.85 -2.60 -2.21
C SER A 90 37.55 -3.00 -2.90
N TRP A 91 37.07 -2.19 -3.83
CA TRP A 91 35.92 -2.55 -4.68
C TRP A 91 36.23 -3.76 -5.56
N ASP A 92 37.47 -3.86 -6.06
CA ASP A 92 37.88 -5.02 -6.86
C ASP A 92 37.84 -6.31 -6.06
N GLU A 93 38.34 -6.29 -4.82
CA GLU A 93 38.24 -7.44 -3.93
C GLU A 93 36.76 -7.79 -3.64
N ALA A 94 35.93 -6.78 -3.34
CA ALA A 94 34.53 -7.00 -3.01
C ALA A 94 33.76 -7.64 -4.18
N THR A 95 33.92 -7.09 -5.39
CA THR A 95 33.22 -7.61 -6.56
C THR A 95 33.72 -8.99 -6.98
N THR A 96 35.03 -9.25 -6.84
CA THR A 96 35.61 -10.60 -7.09
C THR A 96 35.04 -11.61 -6.11
N LEU A 97 35.03 -11.30 -4.82
CA LEU A 97 34.49 -12.22 -3.81
C LEU A 97 33.00 -12.54 -4.10
N ILE A 98 32.22 -11.55 -4.48
CA ILE A 98 30.80 -11.74 -4.80
C ILE A 98 30.67 -12.65 -6.05
N ALA A 99 31.43 -12.33 -7.13
CA ALA A 99 31.35 -13.07 -8.37
C ALA A 99 31.76 -14.55 -8.19
N ASP A 100 32.87 -14.80 -7.50
CA ASP A 100 33.36 -16.15 -7.24
C ASP A 100 32.34 -16.98 -6.45
N ASN A 101 31.76 -16.38 -5.42
CA ASN A 101 30.75 -17.08 -4.62
C ASN A 101 29.46 -17.32 -5.41
N LEU A 102 29.02 -16.39 -6.23
CA LEU A 102 27.85 -16.61 -7.09
C LEU A 102 28.10 -17.75 -8.08
N GLN A 103 29.29 -17.78 -8.70
CA GLN A 103 29.68 -18.86 -9.62
C GLN A 103 29.73 -20.20 -8.91
N ARG A 104 30.44 -20.26 -7.77
CA ARG A 104 30.60 -21.49 -6.97
C ARG A 104 29.25 -22.04 -6.51
N ILE A 105 28.38 -21.18 -5.98
CA ILE A 105 27.06 -21.58 -5.48
C ILE A 105 26.18 -22.07 -6.63
N THR A 106 26.20 -21.33 -7.74
CA THR A 106 25.40 -21.71 -8.92
C THR A 106 25.86 -23.07 -9.51
N ALA A 107 27.17 -23.27 -9.61
CA ALA A 107 27.72 -24.53 -10.13
C ALA A 107 27.35 -25.72 -9.23
N LYS A 108 27.33 -25.51 -7.91
CA LYS A 108 27.06 -26.60 -6.96
C LYS A 108 25.56 -26.87 -6.75
N TYR A 109 24.74 -25.83 -6.70
CA TYR A 109 23.36 -25.95 -6.22
C TYR A 109 22.31 -25.46 -7.23
N GLY A 110 22.72 -24.93 -8.37
CA GLY A 110 21.82 -24.37 -9.38
C GLY A 110 21.41 -22.93 -9.11
N PRO A 111 20.82 -22.26 -10.10
CA PRO A 111 20.44 -20.86 -9.96
C PRO A 111 19.33 -20.62 -8.93
N GLU A 112 18.50 -21.61 -8.63
CA GLU A 112 17.44 -21.52 -7.61
C GLU A 112 17.98 -21.34 -6.19
N SER A 113 19.28 -21.60 -5.98
CA SER A 113 19.92 -21.35 -4.66
C SER A 113 20.18 -19.86 -4.40
N ARG A 114 20.01 -19.02 -5.40
CA ARG A 114 20.24 -17.57 -5.30
C ARG A 114 18.92 -16.85 -5.02
N PHE A 115 18.85 -16.09 -3.96
CA PHE A 115 17.65 -15.33 -3.56
C PHE A 115 17.97 -13.86 -3.45
N VAL A 116 17.11 -13.01 -4.03
CA VAL A 116 17.26 -11.56 -3.93
C VAL A 116 16.20 -11.01 -2.98
N HIS A 117 16.65 -10.48 -1.85
CA HIS A 117 15.77 -9.83 -0.91
C HIS A 117 15.20 -8.54 -1.53
N ASN A 118 13.92 -8.32 -1.31
CA ASN A 118 13.23 -7.17 -1.85
C ASN A 118 13.69 -5.87 -1.17
N ASN A 119 13.88 -4.85 -1.98
CA ASN A 119 13.95 -3.48 -1.50
C ASN A 119 12.51 -2.94 -1.35
N THR A 120 12.29 -2.00 -0.46
CA THR A 120 10.95 -1.58 -0.10
C THR A 120 10.45 -0.38 -0.92
N ALA A 121 9.36 0.24 -0.47
CA ALA A 121 8.44 1.06 -1.26
C ALA A 121 9.07 2.25 -1.99
N THR A 122 10.15 2.82 -1.46
CA THR A 122 10.73 4.04 -2.03
C THR A 122 12.03 3.80 -2.78
N SER A 123 12.21 2.58 -3.28
CA SER A 123 13.37 2.32 -4.15
C SER A 123 13.36 3.33 -5.31
N GLY A 124 14.48 3.96 -5.53
CA GLY A 124 14.61 5.05 -6.48
C GLY A 124 14.61 4.61 -7.94
N GLY A 125 13.45 4.47 -8.51
CA GLY A 125 13.30 4.31 -9.96
C GLY A 125 14.13 3.17 -10.56
N THR A 126 14.90 3.49 -11.59
CA THR A 126 15.61 2.51 -12.42
C THR A 126 16.82 1.88 -11.71
N PHE A 127 17.48 2.64 -10.84
CA PHE A 127 18.78 2.24 -10.29
C PHE A 127 18.70 1.72 -8.86
N SER A 128 17.58 1.10 -8.47
CA SER A 128 17.53 0.45 -7.16
C SER A 128 18.38 -0.83 -7.16
N GLY A 129 19.04 -1.08 -6.04
CA GLY A 129 19.99 -2.21 -5.92
C GLY A 129 19.36 -3.57 -6.21
N ASP A 130 18.13 -3.78 -5.74
CA ASP A 130 17.44 -5.05 -5.98
C ASP A 130 17.16 -5.28 -7.48
N LYS A 131 16.77 -4.24 -8.20
CA LYS A 131 16.49 -4.34 -9.64
C LYS A 131 17.75 -4.64 -10.43
N MET A 132 18.86 -4.00 -10.06
CA MET A 132 20.15 -4.25 -10.73
C MET A 132 20.65 -5.66 -10.42
N MET A 133 20.51 -6.13 -9.17
CA MET A 133 20.88 -7.49 -8.81
C MET A 133 20.01 -8.51 -9.55
N ARG A 134 18.69 -8.29 -9.64
CA ARG A 134 17.78 -9.15 -10.40
C ARG A 134 18.16 -9.23 -11.87
N ARG A 135 18.56 -8.09 -12.44
CA ARG A 135 19.06 -8.04 -13.83
C ARG A 135 20.31 -8.93 -13.99
N LEU A 136 21.27 -8.77 -13.09
CA LEU A 136 22.52 -9.58 -13.12
C LEU A 136 22.20 -11.08 -13.02
N LEU A 137 21.38 -11.46 -12.04
CA LEU A 137 21.07 -12.88 -11.83
C LEU A 137 20.25 -13.49 -12.98
N ASN A 138 19.35 -12.69 -13.59
CA ASN A 138 18.61 -13.15 -14.78
C ASN A 138 19.56 -13.41 -15.97
N LEU A 139 20.58 -12.58 -16.14
CA LEU A 139 21.56 -12.78 -17.19
C LEU A 139 22.48 -13.98 -16.95
N THR A 140 22.53 -14.45 -15.70
CA THR A 140 23.42 -15.56 -15.31
C THR A 140 22.64 -16.82 -14.87
N GLY A 141 21.43 -17.01 -15.40
CA GLY A 141 20.69 -18.25 -15.21
C GLY A 141 19.46 -18.18 -14.30
N GLY A 142 19.19 -17.03 -13.69
CA GLY A 142 18.00 -16.85 -12.86
C GLY A 142 18.26 -16.90 -11.36
N TYR A 143 17.20 -16.86 -10.60
CA TYR A 143 17.23 -16.85 -9.13
C TYR A 143 15.85 -17.22 -8.59
N LEU A 144 15.79 -17.54 -7.29
CA LEU A 144 14.53 -17.79 -6.60
C LEU A 144 13.83 -16.45 -6.32
N GLU A 145 12.62 -16.30 -6.84
CA GLU A 145 11.79 -15.13 -6.61
C GLU A 145 10.83 -15.38 -5.44
N TYR A 146 10.51 -14.38 -4.68
CA TYR A 146 9.50 -14.45 -3.63
C TYR A 146 8.13 -14.04 -4.19
N TYR A 147 7.09 -14.50 -3.53
CA TYR A 147 5.70 -14.18 -3.90
C TYR A 147 5.15 -13.19 -2.89
N HIS A 148 4.91 -11.96 -3.34
CA HIS A 148 4.37 -10.85 -2.56
C HIS A 148 5.18 -10.52 -1.29
N SER A 149 4.78 -9.50 -0.59
CA SER A 149 5.37 -9.05 0.67
C SER A 149 4.36 -9.21 1.80
N VAL A 150 4.85 -9.30 3.03
CA VAL A 150 4.01 -9.30 4.23
C VAL A 150 3.16 -8.02 4.29
N SER A 151 3.72 -6.91 3.80
CA SER A 151 3.07 -5.60 3.88
C SER A 151 1.72 -5.53 3.19
N MET A 152 1.57 -6.21 2.03
CA MET A 152 0.34 -6.08 1.23
C MET A 152 0.00 -7.37 0.48
N GLY A 153 0.60 -8.48 0.84
CA GLY A 153 0.44 -9.75 0.11
C GLY A 153 -1.02 -10.19 0.03
N ASN A 154 -1.75 -10.12 1.12
CA ASN A 154 -3.14 -10.53 1.17
C ASN A 154 -4.04 -9.60 0.33
N THR A 155 -3.82 -8.29 0.39
CA THR A 155 -4.55 -7.34 -0.45
C THR A 155 -4.27 -7.59 -1.94
N ALA A 156 -2.99 -7.77 -2.29
CA ALA A 156 -2.61 -8.02 -3.68
C ALA A 156 -3.15 -9.35 -4.20
N ALA A 157 -3.31 -10.35 -3.33
CA ALA A 157 -3.93 -11.64 -3.70
C ALA A 157 -5.45 -11.51 -3.85
N ALA A 158 -6.11 -10.76 -2.96
CA ALA A 158 -7.57 -10.68 -2.90
C ALA A 158 -8.19 -9.80 -4.00
N THR A 159 -7.56 -8.66 -4.31
CA THR A 159 -8.14 -7.65 -5.20
C THR A 159 -8.49 -8.22 -6.60
N PRO A 160 -7.64 -9.06 -7.23
CA PRO A 160 -8.01 -9.65 -8.52
C PRO A 160 -9.28 -10.49 -8.51
N TYR A 161 -9.63 -11.09 -7.37
CA TYR A 161 -10.86 -11.89 -7.27
C TYR A 161 -12.13 -11.05 -7.17
N THR A 162 -11.98 -9.75 -6.87
CA THR A 162 -13.12 -8.82 -6.80
C THR A 162 -13.17 -7.92 -8.03
N TYR A 163 -12.04 -7.33 -8.41
CA TYR A 163 -11.97 -6.33 -9.47
C TYR A 163 -11.32 -6.82 -10.77
N GLY A 164 -10.88 -8.08 -10.82
CA GLY A 164 -10.19 -8.62 -11.99
C GLY A 164 -8.76 -8.11 -12.17
N THR A 165 -8.30 -7.21 -11.31
CA THR A 165 -6.97 -6.62 -11.41
C THR A 165 -6.44 -6.26 -10.02
N ALA A 166 -5.12 -6.36 -9.85
CA ALA A 166 -4.45 -5.88 -8.64
C ALA A 166 -4.14 -4.38 -8.71
N ALA A 167 -4.31 -3.77 -9.87
CA ALA A 167 -4.00 -2.34 -10.10
C ALA A 167 -5.30 -1.53 -10.07
N SER A 168 -5.84 -1.34 -8.89
CA SER A 168 -7.05 -0.54 -8.66
C SER A 168 -6.76 0.48 -7.56
N GLY A 169 -7.30 1.69 -7.70
CA GLY A 169 -7.08 2.70 -6.67
C GLY A 169 -7.37 4.12 -7.14
N ASN A 170 -7.59 5.06 -6.21
CA ASN A 170 -7.78 6.49 -6.48
C ASN A 170 -6.52 7.28 -6.13
N SER A 171 -6.24 8.34 -6.85
CA SER A 171 -5.25 9.32 -6.41
C SER A 171 -5.88 10.28 -5.39
N LEU A 172 -5.06 10.94 -4.59
CA LEU A 172 -5.55 11.81 -3.51
C LEU A 172 -6.34 13.00 -4.03
N ASP A 173 -5.97 13.50 -5.20
CA ASP A 173 -6.68 14.62 -5.83
C ASP A 173 -8.12 14.22 -6.21
N THR A 174 -8.36 12.97 -6.60
CA THR A 174 -9.72 12.52 -6.93
C THR A 174 -10.61 12.36 -5.71
N LEU A 175 -10.03 12.39 -4.50
CA LEU A 175 -10.78 12.31 -3.26
C LEU A 175 -11.19 13.68 -2.72
N ALA A 176 -10.76 14.77 -3.37
CA ALA A 176 -10.93 16.14 -2.83
C ALA A 176 -12.40 16.51 -2.56
N ASP A 177 -13.32 16.00 -3.38
CA ASP A 177 -14.75 16.29 -3.26
C ASP A 177 -15.52 15.24 -2.42
N THR A 178 -14.80 14.31 -1.78
CA THR A 178 -15.43 13.25 -0.97
C THR A 178 -16.07 13.86 0.28
N LYS A 179 -17.28 13.43 0.61
CA LYS A 179 -18.03 13.93 1.76
C LYS A 179 -17.82 13.10 3.02
N LEU A 180 -17.45 11.82 2.85
CA LEU A 180 -17.16 10.92 3.95
C LEU A 180 -15.93 10.09 3.61
N VAL A 181 -14.94 10.10 4.49
CA VAL A 181 -13.77 9.22 4.39
C VAL A 181 -13.76 8.27 5.60
N ILE A 182 -13.75 6.99 5.34
CA ILE A 182 -13.49 5.98 6.38
C ILE A 182 -12.03 5.53 6.25
N LEU A 183 -11.21 5.84 7.25
CA LEU A 183 -9.83 5.36 7.34
C LEU A 183 -9.85 4.07 8.17
N TRP A 184 -9.67 2.93 7.50
CA TRP A 184 -9.78 1.62 8.13
C TRP A 184 -8.38 1.03 8.35
N GLY A 185 -7.92 1.04 9.60
CA GLY A 185 -6.57 0.58 9.94
C GLY A 185 -5.49 1.33 9.16
N HIS A 186 -5.77 2.60 8.83
CA HIS A 186 -4.90 3.44 8.01
C HIS A 186 -4.48 4.65 8.83
N ASN A 187 -3.18 4.76 9.12
CA ASN A 187 -2.63 5.78 10.04
C ASN A 187 -1.63 6.68 9.32
N PRO A 188 -2.10 7.50 8.35
CA PRO A 188 -1.17 8.30 7.53
C PRO A 188 -0.41 9.37 8.31
N THR A 189 -0.95 9.88 9.41
CA THR A 189 -0.27 10.93 10.20
C THR A 189 1.05 10.42 10.77
N GLU A 190 1.13 9.12 11.12
CA GLU A 190 2.37 8.51 11.63
C GLU A 190 3.19 7.81 10.54
N THR A 191 2.55 7.27 9.50
CA THR A 191 3.22 6.33 8.59
C THR A 191 3.52 6.91 7.20
N ILE A 192 2.76 7.92 6.75
CA ILE A 192 2.94 8.54 5.44
C ILE A 192 3.15 10.03 5.64
N PHE A 193 4.41 10.41 5.85
CA PHE A 193 4.76 11.82 6.04
C PHE A 193 4.70 12.55 4.69
N GLY A 194 4.39 13.84 4.73
CA GLY A 194 4.35 14.68 3.55
C GLY A 194 2.95 15.00 3.09
N HIS A 195 2.67 14.81 1.80
CA HIS A 195 1.48 15.38 1.18
C HIS A 195 0.15 14.71 1.57
N THR A 196 0.15 13.42 1.90
CA THR A 196 -1.10 12.69 2.19
C THR A 196 -1.89 13.35 3.33
N ASN A 197 -1.22 13.61 4.44
CA ASN A 197 -1.87 14.24 5.60
C ASN A 197 -2.33 15.66 5.26
N HIS A 198 -1.57 16.38 4.43
CA HIS A 198 -1.95 17.71 3.97
C HIS A 198 -3.29 17.67 3.23
N TYR A 199 -3.47 16.73 2.29
CA TYR A 199 -4.73 16.55 1.57
C TYR A 199 -5.89 16.24 2.51
N PHE A 200 -5.69 15.33 3.46
CA PHE A 200 -6.76 14.98 4.40
C PHE A 200 -7.14 16.16 5.29
N GLN A 201 -6.15 16.96 5.70
CA GLN A 201 -6.45 18.19 6.46
C GLN A 201 -7.24 19.20 5.62
N GLN A 202 -6.90 19.36 4.35
CA GLN A 202 -7.66 20.24 3.45
C GLN A 202 -9.09 19.72 3.27
N MET A 203 -9.26 18.41 3.04
CA MET A 203 -10.59 17.80 2.91
C MET A 203 -11.44 18.05 4.17
N LYS A 204 -10.83 17.87 5.36
CA LYS A 204 -11.52 18.13 6.64
C LYS A 204 -11.94 19.60 6.75
N GLN A 205 -11.05 20.54 6.39
CA GLN A 205 -11.37 21.97 6.38
C GLN A 205 -12.49 22.30 5.40
N ASN A 206 -12.62 21.55 4.32
CA ASN A 206 -13.67 21.69 3.31
C ASN A 206 -14.97 20.95 3.68
N GLY A 207 -15.05 20.37 4.89
CA GLY A 207 -16.26 19.76 5.40
C GLY A 207 -16.38 18.25 5.20
N THR A 208 -15.33 17.57 4.73
CA THR A 208 -15.33 16.11 4.66
C THR A 208 -15.36 15.52 6.07
N ARG A 209 -16.31 14.64 6.35
CA ARG A 209 -16.37 13.90 7.62
C ARG A 209 -15.41 12.72 7.59
N PHE A 210 -14.67 12.51 8.68
CA PHE A 210 -13.72 11.41 8.82
C PHE A 210 -14.14 10.46 9.93
N ILE A 211 -14.33 9.18 9.59
CA ILE A 211 -14.50 8.10 10.56
C ILE A 211 -13.23 7.26 10.54
N VAL A 212 -12.63 7.01 11.70
CA VAL A 212 -11.41 6.19 11.78
C VAL A 212 -11.73 4.90 12.53
N VAL A 213 -11.59 3.78 11.81
CA VAL A 213 -11.75 2.43 12.39
C VAL A 213 -10.35 1.90 12.66
N ASP A 214 -9.95 1.88 13.93
CA ASP A 214 -8.57 1.51 14.31
C ASP A 214 -8.56 1.07 15.77
N PRO A 215 -7.91 -0.05 16.13
CA PRO A 215 -7.84 -0.48 17.52
C PRO A 215 -7.11 0.51 18.44
N ARG A 216 -6.30 1.39 17.88
CA ARG A 216 -5.46 2.34 18.63
C ARG A 216 -5.92 3.78 18.41
N TYR A 217 -5.95 4.55 19.49
CA TYR A 217 -6.16 6.01 19.40
C TYR A 217 -4.84 6.64 18.93
N SER A 218 -4.70 6.75 17.62
CA SER A 218 -3.47 7.18 16.94
C SER A 218 -3.46 8.69 16.66
N ASP A 219 -2.31 9.21 16.20
CA ASP A 219 -2.22 10.61 15.77
C ASP A 219 -3.20 10.91 14.62
N THR A 220 -3.51 9.92 13.79
CA THR A 220 -4.53 10.08 12.75
C THR A 220 -5.92 10.27 13.37
N VAL A 221 -6.26 9.47 14.39
CA VAL A 221 -7.52 9.65 15.12
C VAL A 221 -7.56 11.04 15.74
N ALA A 222 -6.52 11.40 16.48
CA ALA A 222 -6.46 12.69 17.19
C ALA A 222 -6.58 13.90 16.25
N SER A 223 -6.04 13.81 15.02
CA SER A 223 -5.95 14.96 14.12
C SER A 223 -7.05 15.02 13.05
N LEU A 224 -7.64 13.87 12.69
CA LEU A 224 -8.59 13.83 11.57
C LEU A 224 -9.99 13.34 11.98
N ALA A 225 -10.12 12.43 12.95
CA ALA A 225 -11.39 11.75 13.19
C ALA A 225 -12.48 12.70 13.74
N ASP A 226 -13.65 12.64 13.14
CA ASP A 226 -14.90 13.14 13.73
C ASP A 226 -15.54 12.03 14.58
N GLU A 227 -15.21 10.78 14.24
CA GLU A 227 -15.65 9.60 15.01
C GLU A 227 -14.53 8.55 14.98
N TRP A 228 -14.26 7.94 16.14
CA TRP A 228 -13.32 6.83 16.27
C TRP A 228 -14.06 5.58 16.69
N ILE A 229 -13.84 4.50 15.95
CA ILE A 229 -14.46 3.21 16.23
C ILE A 229 -13.34 2.20 16.54
N PRO A 230 -13.09 1.93 17.82
CA PRO A 230 -12.12 0.90 18.19
C PRO A 230 -12.71 -0.50 18.00
N LEU A 231 -11.90 -1.41 17.48
CA LEU A 231 -12.29 -2.80 17.32
C LEU A 231 -11.17 -3.72 17.83
N LEU A 232 -11.49 -4.96 18.13
CA LEU A 232 -10.44 -5.94 18.44
C LEU A 232 -9.62 -6.22 17.19
N PRO A 233 -8.27 -6.24 17.29
CA PRO A 233 -7.44 -6.54 16.14
C PRO A 233 -7.80 -7.87 15.47
N ALA A 234 -7.75 -7.90 14.13
CA ALA A 234 -8.03 -9.07 13.29
C ALA A 234 -9.51 -9.51 13.28
N THR A 235 -10.42 -8.65 13.75
CA THR A 235 -11.87 -8.90 13.65
C THR A 235 -12.54 -8.01 12.59
N ASP A 236 -11.76 -7.35 11.78
CA ASP A 236 -12.22 -6.40 10.76
C ASP A 236 -13.29 -6.99 9.85
N ASN A 237 -13.12 -8.26 9.44
CA ASN A 237 -14.03 -8.90 8.50
C ASN A 237 -15.43 -9.04 9.10
N ALA A 238 -15.53 -9.39 10.39
CA ALA A 238 -16.83 -9.52 11.04
C ALA A 238 -17.59 -8.18 11.09
N LEU A 239 -16.84 -7.09 11.30
CA LEU A 239 -17.43 -5.75 11.26
C LEU A 239 -17.92 -5.41 9.84
N MET A 240 -17.09 -5.70 8.82
CA MET A 240 -17.46 -5.46 7.42
C MET A 240 -18.65 -6.32 6.98
N ASP A 241 -18.69 -7.60 7.39
CA ASP A 241 -19.80 -8.51 7.05
C ASP A 241 -21.11 -7.98 7.65
N ALA A 242 -21.08 -7.51 8.90
CA ALA A 242 -22.28 -6.95 9.53
C ALA A 242 -22.71 -5.62 8.89
N MET A 243 -21.76 -4.79 8.45
CA MET A 243 -22.10 -3.60 7.66
C MET A 243 -22.79 -3.99 6.34
N MET A 244 -22.24 -5.00 5.65
CA MET A 244 -22.86 -5.50 4.41
C MET A 244 -24.26 -6.06 4.66
N TYR A 245 -24.44 -6.79 5.77
CA TYR A 245 -25.74 -7.29 6.17
C TYR A 245 -26.75 -6.13 6.34
N VAL A 246 -26.38 -5.07 7.05
CA VAL A 246 -27.26 -3.89 7.22
C VAL A 246 -27.59 -3.26 5.86
N ILE A 247 -26.57 -3.05 5.03
CA ILE A 247 -26.75 -2.43 3.70
C ILE A 247 -27.73 -3.24 2.84
N VAL A 248 -27.61 -4.57 2.87
CA VAL A 248 -28.48 -5.46 2.07
C VAL A 248 -29.89 -5.53 2.69
N SER A 249 -30.01 -5.80 4.00
CA SER A 249 -31.28 -6.02 4.66
C SER A 249 -32.14 -4.74 4.70
N GLU A 250 -31.51 -3.57 4.73
CA GLU A 250 -32.22 -2.27 4.72
C GLU A 250 -32.35 -1.70 3.30
N ASN A 251 -32.00 -2.46 2.25
CA ASN A 251 -32.09 -2.04 0.83
C ASN A 251 -31.31 -0.75 0.54
N LEU A 252 -30.16 -0.56 1.19
CA LEU A 252 -29.32 0.62 1.01
C LEU A 252 -28.27 0.44 -0.11
N HIS A 253 -28.20 -0.74 -0.69
CA HIS A 253 -27.22 -1.05 -1.75
C HIS A 253 -27.63 -0.38 -3.07
N ASP A 254 -26.63 -0.08 -3.91
CA ASP A 254 -26.82 0.54 -5.23
C ASP A 254 -27.26 -0.54 -6.23
N LYS A 255 -28.56 -0.73 -6.36
CA LYS A 255 -29.14 -1.78 -7.21
C LYS A 255 -28.70 -1.66 -8.67
N ALA A 256 -28.73 -0.44 -9.20
CA ALA A 256 -28.37 -0.21 -10.60
C ALA A 256 -26.90 -0.53 -10.87
N PHE A 257 -26.02 -0.18 -9.93
CA PHE A 257 -24.60 -0.51 -10.03
C PHE A 257 -24.38 -2.02 -9.96
N ILE A 258 -25.02 -2.67 -8.98
CA ILE A 258 -24.85 -4.11 -8.75
C ILE A 258 -25.33 -4.89 -9.97
N GLU A 259 -26.54 -4.60 -10.46
CA GLU A 259 -27.13 -5.28 -11.61
C GLU A 259 -26.26 -5.16 -12.87
N ARG A 260 -25.66 -3.99 -13.06
CA ARG A 260 -24.89 -3.72 -14.28
C ARG A 260 -23.45 -4.20 -14.23
N TYR A 261 -22.81 -4.20 -13.07
CA TYR A 261 -21.35 -4.33 -12.96
C TYR A 261 -20.87 -5.49 -12.11
N THR A 262 -21.77 -6.27 -11.50
CA THR A 262 -21.33 -7.36 -10.61
C THR A 262 -21.95 -8.70 -10.97
N GLN A 263 -21.37 -9.77 -10.44
CA GLN A 263 -21.90 -11.11 -10.44
C GLN A 263 -21.80 -11.68 -9.03
N GLY A 264 -22.72 -12.59 -8.67
CA GLY A 264 -22.66 -13.28 -7.38
C GLY A 264 -23.19 -12.48 -6.20
N PHE A 265 -23.99 -11.44 -6.46
CA PHE A 265 -24.66 -10.70 -5.40
C PHE A 265 -25.73 -11.59 -4.74
N ASP A 266 -26.62 -12.17 -5.54
CA ASP A 266 -27.68 -13.08 -5.10
C ASP A 266 -27.69 -14.33 -5.99
N GLU A 267 -28.56 -15.28 -5.66
CA GLU A 267 -28.62 -16.54 -6.41
C GLU A 267 -28.97 -16.34 -7.90
N ALA A 268 -29.76 -15.31 -8.20
CA ALA A 268 -30.14 -15.03 -9.60
C ALA A 268 -28.96 -14.49 -10.43
N SER A 269 -27.98 -13.87 -9.79
CA SER A 269 -26.81 -13.29 -10.45
C SER A 269 -25.57 -14.20 -10.40
N MET A 270 -25.72 -15.44 -9.92
CA MET A 270 -24.60 -16.39 -9.86
C MET A 270 -24.25 -16.92 -11.24
N PRO A 271 -22.96 -17.12 -11.54
CA PRO A 271 -22.55 -17.80 -12.77
C PRO A 271 -23.07 -19.24 -12.85
N GLU A 272 -23.30 -19.71 -14.05
CA GLU A 272 -23.74 -21.10 -14.29
C GLU A 272 -22.70 -22.09 -13.72
N GLY A 273 -23.20 -23.14 -13.06
CA GLY A 273 -22.37 -24.22 -12.53
C GLY A 273 -21.84 -23.98 -11.14
N VAL A 274 -22.11 -22.82 -10.53
CA VAL A 274 -21.72 -22.56 -9.13
C VAL A 274 -22.76 -23.23 -8.21
N PRO A 275 -22.33 -23.89 -7.12
CA PRO A 275 -23.29 -24.49 -6.18
C PRO A 275 -24.20 -23.44 -5.56
N ALA A 276 -25.38 -23.88 -5.13
CA ALA A 276 -26.34 -23.02 -4.42
C ALA A 276 -25.77 -22.49 -3.12
N ASN A 277 -26.26 -21.31 -2.70
CA ASN A 277 -25.90 -20.62 -1.46
C ASN A 277 -24.44 -20.10 -1.43
N GLU A 278 -23.85 -19.89 -2.61
CA GLU A 278 -22.51 -19.31 -2.71
C GLU A 278 -22.54 -17.80 -2.98
N SER A 279 -23.73 -17.20 -3.10
CA SER A 279 -23.88 -15.77 -3.32
C SER A 279 -23.56 -14.96 -2.06
N LEU A 280 -23.29 -13.67 -2.25
CA LEU A 280 -23.04 -12.76 -1.11
C LEU A 280 -24.26 -12.69 -0.19
N VAL A 281 -25.47 -12.57 -0.74
CA VAL A 281 -26.70 -12.52 0.07
C VAL A 281 -26.87 -13.81 0.88
N ALA A 282 -26.69 -14.97 0.25
CA ALA A 282 -26.79 -16.26 0.95
C ALA A 282 -25.79 -16.35 2.12
N TYR A 283 -24.56 -15.87 1.92
CA TYR A 283 -23.55 -15.83 2.98
C TYR A 283 -23.97 -14.92 4.13
N LEU A 284 -24.45 -13.70 3.80
CA LEU A 284 -24.81 -12.70 4.82
C LEU A 284 -26.06 -13.14 5.63
N MET A 285 -27.01 -13.77 4.96
CA MET A 285 -28.27 -14.25 5.59
C MET A 285 -28.11 -15.59 6.30
N GLY A 286 -26.96 -16.22 6.17
CA GLY A 286 -26.66 -17.47 6.89
C GLY A 286 -27.06 -18.74 6.15
N ASP A 287 -27.49 -18.63 4.89
CA ASP A 287 -27.89 -19.81 4.09
C ASP A 287 -26.67 -20.68 3.78
N LYS A 288 -25.48 -20.09 3.74
CA LYS A 288 -24.23 -20.76 3.45
C LYS A 288 -23.72 -21.57 4.67
N ASP A 289 -23.77 -20.99 5.87
CA ASP A 289 -23.06 -21.54 7.04
C ASP A 289 -23.91 -21.58 8.32
N GLY A 290 -25.20 -21.28 8.26
CA GLY A 290 -26.10 -21.25 9.40
C GLY A 290 -25.94 -20.03 10.31
N GLN A 291 -25.11 -19.07 9.93
CA GLN A 291 -24.82 -17.92 10.78
C GLN A 291 -25.18 -16.60 10.08
N VAL A 292 -26.26 -15.96 10.51
CA VAL A 292 -26.64 -14.64 10.00
C VAL A 292 -25.63 -13.60 10.53
N LYS A 293 -25.13 -12.74 9.63
CA LYS A 293 -24.04 -11.80 9.94
C LYS A 293 -24.59 -10.47 10.50
N THR A 294 -25.44 -10.55 11.55
CA THR A 294 -26.07 -9.36 12.13
C THR A 294 -25.08 -8.49 12.88
N PRO A 295 -25.41 -7.21 13.13
CA PRO A 295 -24.61 -6.36 14.02
C PRO A 295 -24.41 -6.96 15.42
N GLU A 296 -25.42 -7.64 15.98
CA GLU A 296 -25.32 -8.29 17.30
C GLU A 296 -24.34 -9.46 17.29
N TRP A 297 -24.27 -10.20 16.19
CA TRP A 297 -23.26 -11.24 16.01
C TRP A 297 -21.85 -10.60 15.96
N ALA A 298 -21.69 -9.54 15.18
CA ALA A 298 -20.40 -8.88 15.04
C ALA A 298 -19.95 -8.18 16.33
N GLU A 299 -20.88 -7.60 17.10
CA GLU A 299 -20.57 -6.97 18.39
C GLU A 299 -19.85 -7.94 19.34
N LYS A 300 -20.29 -9.19 19.39
CA LYS A 300 -19.68 -10.22 20.25
C LYS A 300 -18.23 -10.50 19.84
N ILE A 301 -17.92 -10.35 18.56
CA ILE A 301 -16.58 -10.63 17.98
C ILE A 301 -15.68 -9.41 18.06
N THR A 302 -16.20 -8.25 17.64
CA THR A 302 -15.40 -7.04 17.40
C THR A 302 -15.32 -6.12 18.61
N ARG A 303 -16.27 -6.24 19.53
CA ARG A 303 -16.52 -5.33 20.66
C ARG A 303 -17.03 -3.95 20.20
N VAL A 304 -17.39 -3.79 18.92
CA VAL A 304 -18.05 -2.58 18.43
C VAL A 304 -19.56 -2.73 18.67
N PRO A 305 -20.21 -1.78 19.35
CA PRO A 305 -21.64 -1.90 19.63
C PRO A 305 -22.48 -2.04 18.36
N ALA A 306 -23.50 -2.90 18.39
CA ALA A 306 -24.36 -3.16 17.24
C ALA A 306 -24.98 -1.89 16.66
N GLN A 307 -25.34 -0.93 17.52
CA GLN A 307 -25.88 0.36 17.09
C GLN A 307 -24.85 1.16 16.28
N THR A 308 -23.58 1.16 16.72
CA THR A 308 -22.49 1.81 16.00
C THR A 308 -22.29 1.17 14.63
N ILE A 309 -22.35 -0.17 14.54
CA ILE A 309 -22.23 -0.90 13.29
C ILE A 309 -23.33 -0.48 12.30
N ARG A 310 -24.58 -0.41 12.79
CA ARG A 310 -25.70 0.04 11.96
C ARG A 310 -25.48 1.46 11.46
N GLN A 311 -25.07 2.35 12.35
CA GLN A 311 -24.87 3.76 11.97
C GLN A 311 -23.76 3.88 10.94
N LEU A 312 -22.63 3.20 11.16
CA LEU A 312 -21.49 3.20 10.21
C LEU A 312 -21.92 2.71 8.83
N ALA A 313 -22.72 1.62 8.79
CA ALA A 313 -23.21 1.06 7.53
C ALA A 313 -24.12 2.05 6.79
N ARG A 314 -25.05 2.66 7.52
CA ARG A 314 -25.99 3.65 6.96
C ARG A 314 -25.24 4.91 6.47
N ASP A 315 -24.31 5.40 7.27
CA ASP A 315 -23.49 6.58 6.90
C ASP A 315 -22.74 6.32 5.59
N TYR A 316 -22.11 5.15 5.49
CA TYR A 316 -21.32 4.81 4.31
C TYR A 316 -22.21 4.63 3.08
N ALA A 317 -23.37 3.98 3.23
CA ALA A 317 -24.27 3.72 2.10
C ALA A 317 -24.95 4.99 1.59
N ASN A 318 -25.32 5.90 2.50
CA ASN A 318 -26.12 7.08 2.15
C ASN A 318 -25.29 8.31 1.80
N THR A 319 -24.00 8.33 2.10
CA THR A 319 -23.14 9.47 1.76
C THR A 319 -22.49 9.26 0.40
N LYS A 320 -22.62 10.24 -0.49
CA LYS A 320 -22.08 10.19 -1.85
C LYS A 320 -21.38 11.51 -2.19
N PRO A 321 -20.15 11.51 -2.67
CA PRO A 321 -19.24 10.36 -2.72
C PRO A 321 -18.65 10.03 -1.35
N ALA A 322 -18.43 8.74 -1.09
CA ALA A 322 -17.75 8.27 0.12
C ALA A 322 -16.54 7.42 -0.27
N ALA A 323 -15.48 7.49 0.51
CA ALA A 323 -14.26 6.72 0.29
C ALA A 323 -13.96 5.84 1.52
N LEU A 324 -13.66 4.58 1.28
CA LEU A 324 -13.12 3.68 2.31
C LEU A 324 -11.65 3.40 1.96
N ILE A 325 -10.74 3.81 2.82
CA ILE A 325 -9.29 3.66 2.60
C ILE A 325 -8.75 2.67 3.62
N GLN A 326 -8.51 1.45 3.17
CA GLN A 326 -7.94 0.42 4.04
C GLN A 326 -6.43 0.53 4.08
N GLY A 327 -5.87 0.56 5.28
CA GLY A 327 -4.44 0.47 5.49
C GLY A 327 -3.92 -0.96 5.34
N TRP A 328 -2.62 -1.15 5.52
CA TRP A 328 -2.01 -2.47 5.38
C TRP A 328 -2.09 -3.30 6.66
N GLY A 329 -2.37 -2.68 7.80
CA GLY A 329 -2.46 -3.38 9.08
C GLY A 329 -3.51 -4.49 9.08
N PRO A 330 -4.75 -4.18 8.72
CA PRO A 330 -5.86 -5.14 8.81
C PRO A 330 -5.68 -6.44 8.02
N GLN A 331 -4.83 -6.44 6.97
CA GLN A 331 -4.62 -7.67 6.19
C GLN A 331 -3.37 -8.47 6.63
N ARG A 332 -2.62 -7.99 7.65
CA ARG A 332 -1.36 -8.62 8.08
C ARG A 332 -1.57 -9.70 9.15
N HIS A 333 -2.52 -10.59 8.92
CA HIS A 333 -2.79 -11.72 9.81
C HIS A 333 -3.26 -12.92 9.00
N ASN A 334 -3.49 -14.02 9.67
CA ASN A 334 -4.00 -15.22 9.01
C ASN A 334 -5.37 -14.92 8.37
N CYS A 335 -5.56 -15.34 7.13
CA CYS A 335 -6.77 -15.07 6.33
C CYS A 335 -7.05 -13.58 6.13
N GLY A 336 -6.02 -12.74 6.13
CA GLY A 336 -6.17 -11.28 5.95
C GLY A 336 -6.70 -10.87 4.58
N GLU A 337 -6.67 -11.78 3.59
CA GLU A 337 -7.29 -11.54 2.29
C GLU A 337 -8.80 -11.32 2.39
N ARG A 338 -9.44 -11.88 3.42
CA ARG A 338 -10.88 -11.68 3.66
C ARG A 338 -11.18 -10.22 4.00
N THR A 339 -10.34 -9.58 4.82
CA THR A 339 -10.47 -8.16 5.13
C THR A 339 -10.33 -7.29 3.88
N ALA A 340 -9.35 -7.61 3.04
CA ALA A 340 -9.17 -6.89 1.78
C ALA A 340 -10.39 -7.06 0.85
N ARG A 341 -10.98 -8.25 0.80
CA ARG A 341 -12.21 -8.49 0.04
C ARG A 341 -13.39 -7.73 0.64
N GLY A 342 -13.53 -7.73 1.96
CA GLY A 342 -14.62 -7.02 2.64
C GLY A 342 -14.67 -5.55 2.28
N SER A 343 -13.51 -4.87 2.29
CA SER A 343 -13.46 -3.45 1.94
C SER A 343 -13.86 -3.20 0.48
N THR A 344 -13.44 -4.08 -0.44
CA THR A 344 -13.83 -3.95 -1.86
C THR A 344 -15.32 -4.24 -2.07
N LEU A 345 -15.87 -5.22 -1.35
CA LEU A 345 -17.30 -5.55 -1.43
C LEU A 345 -18.16 -4.41 -0.88
N LEU A 346 -17.78 -3.79 0.24
CA LEU A 346 -18.49 -2.62 0.76
C LEU A 346 -18.57 -1.49 -0.27
N ALA A 347 -17.44 -1.22 -0.93
CA ALA A 347 -17.40 -0.19 -1.97
C ALA A 347 -18.32 -0.57 -3.15
N THR A 348 -18.30 -1.86 -3.54
CA THR A 348 -19.11 -2.37 -4.63
C THR A 348 -20.60 -2.28 -4.31
N LEU A 349 -21.01 -2.71 -3.11
CA LEU A 349 -22.41 -2.68 -2.70
C LEU A 349 -23.01 -1.27 -2.74
N THR A 350 -22.18 -0.27 -2.45
CA THR A 350 -22.66 1.10 -2.36
C THR A 350 -22.38 1.93 -3.62
N GLY A 351 -21.78 1.33 -4.67
CA GLY A 351 -21.41 2.06 -5.88
C GLY A 351 -20.28 3.08 -5.66
N ASN A 352 -19.55 2.97 -4.54
CA ASN A 352 -18.43 3.87 -4.23
C ASN A 352 -17.09 3.36 -4.82
N VAL A 353 -17.19 2.56 -5.88
CA VAL A 353 -16.03 2.10 -6.65
C VAL A 353 -15.70 3.16 -7.66
N UNK A 354 -14.70 3.78 -7.31
CA UNK A 354 -14.33 4.71 -8.21
C UNK A 354 -15.30 5.83 -8.30
N UNK A 355 -15.44 6.10 -7.48
CA UNK A 355 -16.26 7.19 -7.42
C UNK A 355 -15.95 8.16 -8.35
N UNK A 356 -15.79 7.65 -8.98
CA UNK A 356 -15.46 8.57 -9.67
C UNK A 356 -15.82 8.90 -10.86
N ARG A 357 -15.48 9.79 -11.05
CA ARG A 357 -15.51 10.32 -12.44
C ARG A 357 -14.20 9.97 -13.12
N ARG A 358 -14.27 8.95 -13.92
CA ARG A 358 -13.22 8.58 -14.89
C ARG A 358 -11.84 8.24 -14.29
N ASP A 359 -11.57 6.97 -14.34
CA ASP A 359 -10.21 6.42 -14.42
C ASP A 359 -9.34 6.63 -13.19
N THR A 360 -9.51 5.83 -12.23
CA THR A 360 -8.51 5.44 -11.24
C THR A 360 -9.12 5.22 -9.88
N ALA A 361 -9.26 4.01 -9.52
CA ALA A 361 -9.72 3.63 -8.18
C ALA A 361 -8.52 3.32 -7.26
N ALA A 362 -8.65 3.62 -6.00
CA ALA A 362 -7.60 3.64 -5.00
C ALA A 362 -7.10 2.27 -4.60
N ALA A 363 -6.07 2.16 -4.55
CA ALA A 363 -4.77 2.19 -4.07
C ALA A 363 -4.20 0.89 -3.53
N ALA A 364 -3.52 0.24 -4.03
CA ALA A 364 -2.21 -0.28 -3.79
C ALA A 364 -1.54 -0.14 -5.13
N ILE A 365 -0.63 0.78 -5.27
CA ILE A 365 0.19 0.83 -6.47
C ILE A 365 1.01 -0.45 -6.48
N VAL A 366 0.38 -1.51 -6.91
CA VAL A 366 1.09 -2.72 -7.28
C VAL A 366 1.60 -2.47 -8.68
N ASN A 367 2.89 -2.45 -8.80
CA ASN A 367 3.59 -2.23 -10.04
C ASN A 367 3.10 -3.27 -11.06
N SER A 368 2.27 -2.86 -12.02
CA SER A 368 1.67 -3.73 -13.04
C SER A 368 2.70 -4.47 -13.90
N ARG A 369 3.96 -4.06 -13.85
CA ARG A 369 5.06 -4.76 -14.55
C ARG A 369 5.45 -6.09 -13.89
N GLN A 370 5.14 -6.29 -12.60
CA GLN A 370 5.45 -7.56 -11.92
C GLN A 370 4.45 -8.67 -12.27
N ALA A 371 3.18 -8.32 -12.46
CA ALA A 371 2.15 -9.30 -12.82
C ALA A 371 2.35 -9.91 -14.22
N ARG A 372 2.84 -9.11 -15.16
CA ARG A 372 3.09 -9.59 -16.53
C ARG A 372 4.29 -10.53 -16.64
N ARG A 373 5.28 -10.42 -15.73
CA ARG A 373 6.47 -11.30 -15.77
C ARG A 373 6.21 -12.69 -15.22
N CYS A 374 5.25 -12.85 -14.31
CA CYS A 374 4.91 -14.15 -13.74
C CYS A 374 4.18 -15.03 -14.76
N GLN A 375 3.39 -14.44 -15.66
CA GLN A 375 2.70 -15.19 -16.72
C GLN A 375 3.64 -15.65 -17.82
N THR A 376 4.66 -14.85 -18.17
CA THR A 376 5.63 -15.25 -19.22
C THR A 376 6.58 -16.36 -18.79
N THR A 377 6.85 -16.51 -17.50
CA THR A 377 7.73 -17.58 -17.02
C THR A 377 6.99 -18.93 -16.94
N ARG A 378 5.67 -18.90 -16.69
CA ARG A 378 4.86 -20.14 -16.67
C ARG A 378 4.62 -20.70 -18.08
N SER A 379 4.43 -19.84 -19.09
CA SER A 379 4.17 -20.29 -20.45
C SER A 379 5.41 -20.94 -21.11
N LYS A 380 6.62 -20.50 -20.73
CA LYS A 380 7.86 -21.06 -21.27
C LYS A 380 8.26 -22.40 -20.65
N ARG A 381 7.70 -22.75 -19.47
CA ARG A 381 7.94 -24.08 -18.87
C ARG A 381 6.98 -25.14 -19.41
N ALA A 382 5.75 -24.76 -19.80
CA ALA A 382 4.77 -25.70 -20.35
C ALA A 382 5.08 -26.14 -21.79
N SER A 383 5.98 -25.41 -22.49
CA SER A 383 6.37 -25.75 -23.86
C SER A 383 7.68 -26.55 -23.95
N ARG A 384 8.26 -27.00 -22.81
CA ARG A 384 9.51 -27.77 -22.77
C ARG A 384 9.39 -29.11 -22.05
N SER A 385 8.18 -29.60 -21.73
CA SER A 385 7.93 -30.94 -21.20
C SER A 385 7.27 -31.84 -22.25
#